data_fa1d60022ba575b2a6499459bcf45350
#
_entry.id   fa1d60022ba575b2a6499459bcf45350
#
_cell.length_a   1.000
_cell.length_b   1.000
_cell.length_c   1.000
_cell.angle_alpha   90.00
_cell.angle_beta   90.00
_cell.angle_gamma   90.00
#
_symmetry.space_group_name_H-M   'P 1'
#
loop_
_entity.id
_entity.type
_entity.pdbx_description
1 polymer ?
#
loop_
_entity_poly.entity_id
_entity_poly.type
_entity_poly.pdbx_seq_one_letter_code
_entity_poly.pdbx_strand_id
1 'polypeptide(L)' 'MNKLEFQRTIEEYVHREPFCPFTIELSTGEEILVRDPKALMCQGGAAAYIPADGDLSLFDYHAVRDVEIKPHS' A
#
# COMPACT_ATOMS: atom_id res chain seq x y z
N MET A 1 3.22 -4.20 11.34
CA MET A 1 2.43 -5.29 10.72
C MET A 1 3.36 -6.46 10.43
N ASN A 2 2.93 -7.70 10.66
CA ASN A 2 3.81 -8.81 10.32
C ASN A 2 3.74 -9.12 8.83
N LYS A 3 4.71 -9.91 8.35
CA LYS A 3 4.88 -10.17 6.92
C LYS A 3 3.64 -10.80 6.28
N LEU A 4 3.09 -11.84 6.90
CA LEU A 4 1.93 -12.54 6.35
C LEU A 4 0.69 -11.67 6.34
N GLU A 5 0.48 -10.94 7.42
CA GLU A 5 -0.64 -10.02 7.53
C GLU A 5 -0.55 -8.91 6.49
N PHE A 6 0.66 -8.38 6.28
CA PHE A 6 0.90 -7.35 5.28
C PHE A 6 0.57 -7.87 3.87
N GLN A 7 1.07 -9.04 3.52
CA GLN A 7 0.83 -9.62 2.20
C GLN A 7 -0.66 -9.86 1.95
N ARG A 8 -1.36 -10.40 2.92
CA ARG A 8 -2.81 -10.64 2.81
C ARG A 8 -3.60 -9.35 2.65
N THR A 9 -3.24 -8.35 3.46
CA THR A 9 -3.92 -7.06 3.43
C THR A 9 -3.75 -6.39 2.08
N ILE A 10 -2.52 -6.37 1.57
CA ILE A 10 -2.25 -5.75 0.27
C ILE A 10 -2.98 -6.48 -0.85
N GLU A 11 -2.95 -7.80 -0.85
CA GLU A 11 -3.66 -8.58 -1.87
C GLU A 11 -5.16 -8.30 -1.84
N GLU A 12 -5.73 -8.23 -0.65
CA GLU A 12 -7.16 -7.96 -0.50
C GLU A 12 -7.54 -6.59 -1.07
N TYR A 13 -6.76 -5.57 -0.76
CA TYR A 13 -7.06 -4.23 -1.26
C TYR A 13 -6.81 -4.09 -2.76
N VAL A 14 -5.76 -4.73 -3.26
CA VAL A 14 -5.41 -4.65 -4.68
C VAL A 14 -6.43 -5.37 -5.55
N HIS A 15 -6.97 -6.49 -5.06
CA HIS A 15 -7.91 -7.31 -5.84
C HIS A 15 -9.38 -7.01 -5.54
N ARG A 16 -9.65 -5.99 -4.76
CA ARG A 16 -11.03 -5.59 -4.45
C ARG A 16 -11.74 -5.09 -5.72
N GLU A 17 -12.98 -5.50 -5.90
CA GLU A 17 -13.78 -5.05 -7.04
C GLU A 17 -15.11 -4.43 -6.58
N PRO A 18 -15.38 -3.17 -6.97
CA PRO A 18 -14.46 -2.29 -7.72
C PRO A 18 -13.29 -1.86 -6.85
N PHE A 19 -12.17 -1.56 -7.49
CA PHE A 19 -10.99 -1.09 -6.77
C PHE A 19 -11.28 0.25 -6.09
N CYS A 20 -10.89 0.35 -4.82
CA CYS A 20 -10.95 1.60 -4.07
C CYS A 20 -9.54 2.05 -3.72
N PRO A 21 -9.16 3.29 -4.01
CA PRO A 21 -7.87 3.80 -3.57
C PRO A 21 -7.72 3.67 -2.05
N PHE A 22 -6.54 3.28 -1.63
CA PHE A 22 -6.28 3.10 -0.20
C PHE A 22 -4.97 3.75 0.20
N THR A 23 -4.80 3.96 1.50
CA THR A 23 -3.62 4.62 2.05
C THR A 23 -2.82 3.63 2.87
N ILE A 24 -1.51 3.59 2.63
CA ILE A 24 -0.57 2.83 3.45
C ILE A 24 0.10 3.82 4.38
N GLU A 25 -0.11 3.67 5.67
CA GLU A 25 0.49 4.54 6.66
C GLU A 25 1.76 3.90 7.20
N LEU A 26 2.86 4.64 7.15
CA LEU A 26 4.15 4.18 7.63
C LEU A 26 4.38 4.64 9.06
N SER A 27 5.24 3.92 9.78
CA SER A 27 5.55 4.21 11.18
C SER A 27 6.22 5.57 11.35
N THR A 28 6.77 6.14 10.29
CA THR A 28 7.35 7.48 10.31
C THR A 28 6.30 8.58 10.25
N GLY A 29 5.04 8.22 10.01
CA GLY A 29 3.97 9.19 9.80
C GLY A 29 3.70 9.50 8.34
N GLU A 30 4.56 9.01 7.45
CA GLU A 30 4.39 9.19 6.02
C GLU A 30 3.21 8.35 5.54
N GLU A 31 2.48 8.84 4.55
CA GLU A 31 1.35 8.13 3.97
C GLU A 31 1.54 7.97 2.48
N ILE A 32 1.22 6.79 1.97
CA ILE A 32 1.32 6.49 0.55
C ILE A 32 -0.09 6.20 0.04
N LEU A 33 -0.59 7.07 -0.83
CA LEU A 33 -1.91 6.88 -1.43
C LEU A 33 -1.77 6.03 -2.69
N VAL A 34 -2.36 4.84 -2.65
CA VAL A 34 -2.32 3.90 -3.77
C VAL A 34 -3.59 4.09 -4.61
N ARG A 35 -3.44 4.71 -5.76
CA ARG A 35 -4.54 4.95 -6.70
C ARG A 35 -4.59 3.92 -7.83
N ASP A 36 -3.44 3.35 -8.17
CA ASP A 36 -3.34 2.37 -9.24
C ASP A 36 -2.79 1.06 -8.69
N PRO A 37 -3.63 0.03 -8.60
CA PRO A 37 -3.18 -1.25 -8.05
C PRO A 37 -2.08 -1.90 -8.88
N LYS A 38 -1.99 -1.57 -10.17
CA LYS A 38 -0.96 -2.11 -11.04
C LYS A 38 0.41 -1.49 -10.80
N ALA A 39 0.45 -0.31 -10.19
CA ALA A 39 1.70 0.36 -9.89
C ALA A 39 2.30 -0.11 -8.57
N LEU A 40 1.55 -0.87 -7.79
CA LEU A 40 2.02 -1.40 -6.52
C LEU A 40 2.54 -2.82 -6.71
N MET A 41 3.81 -3.03 -6.38
CA MET A 41 4.44 -4.35 -6.44
C MET A 41 4.82 -4.76 -5.03
N CYS A 42 4.58 -6.03 -4.70
CA CYS A 42 4.86 -6.56 -3.38
C CYS A 42 5.45 -7.95 -3.51
N GLN A 43 6.62 -8.15 -2.91
CA GLN A 43 7.28 -9.45 -2.95
C GLN A 43 8.12 -9.64 -1.70
N GLY A 44 7.90 -10.76 -1.02
CA GLY A 44 8.71 -11.12 0.14
C GLY A 44 8.63 -10.13 1.31
N GLY A 45 7.52 -9.42 1.43
CA GLY A 45 7.35 -8.41 2.47
C GLY A 45 7.87 -7.03 2.11
N ALA A 46 8.58 -6.90 0.99
CA ALA A 46 9.00 -5.61 0.46
C ALA A 46 7.98 -5.13 -0.56
N ALA A 47 7.84 -3.83 -0.70
CA ALA A 47 6.89 -3.26 -1.62
C ALA A 47 7.45 -2.01 -2.31
N ALA A 48 6.98 -1.78 -3.52
CA ALA A 48 7.32 -0.60 -4.29
C ALA A 48 6.06 -0.05 -4.92
N TYR A 49 5.85 1.24 -4.80
CA TYR A 49 4.76 1.92 -5.48
C TYR A 49 5.35 2.91 -6.47
N ILE A 50 5.06 2.70 -7.76
CA ILE A 50 5.65 3.49 -8.84
C ILE A 50 4.52 4.13 -9.64
N PRO A 51 3.94 5.22 -9.16
CA PRO A 51 2.86 5.89 -9.89
C PRO A 51 3.41 6.56 -11.17
N ALA A 52 2.56 6.66 -12.18
CA ALA A 52 2.96 7.22 -13.47
C ALA A 52 3.38 8.68 -13.37
N ASP A 53 2.81 9.41 -12.42
CA ASP A 53 3.01 10.85 -12.28
C ASP A 53 3.57 11.26 -10.92
N GLY A 54 4.21 10.35 -10.23
CA GLY A 54 4.70 10.62 -8.87
C GLY A 54 6.04 9.96 -8.60
N ASP A 55 6.49 10.13 -7.38
CA ASP A 55 7.77 9.60 -6.94
C ASP A 55 7.67 8.13 -6.55
N LEU A 56 8.75 7.40 -6.80
CA LEU A 56 8.89 6.02 -6.35
C LEU A 56 8.88 5.95 -4.83
N SER A 57 8.10 5.05 -4.29
CA SER A 57 8.07 4.76 -2.85
C SER A 57 8.48 3.32 -2.61
N LEU A 58 9.50 3.12 -1.77
CA LEU A 58 9.98 1.81 -1.39
C LEU A 58 9.79 1.64 0.12
N PHE A 59 9.24 0.51 0.52
CA PHE A 59 9.03 0.23 1.94
C PHE A 59 8.88 -1.27 2.14
N ASP A 60 8.92 -1.71 3.41
CA ASP A 60 8.67 -3.11 3.73
C ASP A 60 7.64 -3.20 4.84
N TYR A 61 7.26 -4.44 5.18
CA TYR A 61 6.21 -4.67 6.16
C TYR A 61 6.54 -4.14 7.55
N HIS A 62 7.82 -4.05 7.90
CA HIS A 62 8.23 -3.49 9.20
C HIS A 62 7.87 -2.02 9.33
N ALA A 63 7.93 -1.30 8.22
CA ALA A 63 7.66 0.14 8.23
C ALA A 63 6.16 0.43 8.15
N VAL A 64 5.34 -0.55 7.82
CA VAL A 64 3.90 -0.34 7.67
C VAL A 64 3.21 -0.39 9.02
N ARG A 65 2.51 0.69 9.34
CA ARG A 65 1.73 0.81 10.55
C ARG A 65 0.28 0.38 10.33
N ASP A 66 -0.31 0.80 9.23
CA ASP A 66 -1.71 0.51 8.92
C ASP A 66 -1.98 0.67 7.43
N VAL A 67 -3.05 0.02 6.97
CA VAL A 67 -3.54 0.14 5.60
C VAL A 67 -5.03 0.37 5.69
N GLU A 68 -5.51 1.47 5.12
CA GLU A 68 -6.92 1.81 5.25
C GLU A 68 -7.45 2.59 4.05
N ILE A 69 -8.76 2.53 3.87
CA ILE A 69 -9.44 3.37 2.89
C ILE A 69 -9.92 4.60 3.64
N LYS A 70 -9.36 5.75 3.27
CA LYS A 70 -9.75 7.01 3.89
C LYS A 70 -10.83 7.69 3.05
N PRO A 71 -11.86 8.25 3.67
CA PRO A 71 -12.87 8.96 2.93
C PRO A 71 -12.27 10.23 2.31
N HIS A 72 -12.69 10.52 1.10
CA HIS A 72 -12.35 11.78 0.45
C HIS A 72 -13.38 12.81 0.86
N SER A 73 -12.91 13.88 1.40
CA SER A 73 -13.79 15.00 1.74
C SER A 73 -13.85 15.99 0.60
#